data_a81ef429921bd337313cb54452bf74e6
#
_entry.id   a81ef429921bd337313cb54452bf74e6
#
_cell.length_a   1.000
_cell.length_b   1.000
_cell.length_c   1.000
_cell.angle_alpha   90.00
_cell.angle_beta   90.00
_cell.angle_gamma   90.00
#
_symmetry.space_group_name_H-M   'P 1'
#
loop_
_entity.id
_entity.type
_entity.pdbx_description
1 polymer ?
#
loop_
_entity_poly.entity_id
_entity_poly.type
_entity_poly.pdbx_seq_one_letter_code
_entity_poly.pdbx_strand_id
1 'polypeptide(L)'
;MQTECSADLFGFARVEGRAVVTAFDGGTMTSEAGAMLLGATDRQIRMIERFAGCFTDYRAADLVVHEVPSLVGQRVFGIALGYEDLIDHDQLRHDPVMAVLGGKLEARRADCAPLAGKSTLNRLELSRPEPTRYHKISYDAAAIEELFVDLFLDAHLAAPPQITLDLDATDDPLHGHQEERFFHGYYDNYCYLPLYVFCGRHLLAAKLRPANIDASAGSVEEMARTVARIRQRWPKVRILLRADSGFAREALMAWCENNGVDFLFGLAKNSRLVGEIEIELGQAAEQSRRTEKPARRFKDFTWRTLKSWSRERRVVAKAEWTEGKPIHGLLSPRWHGRSTRPATFTKSSTAPVARWKTASRNASSTSMPTAPRPIRCVPTSCACGSPRWPMS
;
A
#
# COMPACT_ATOMS: atom_id res chain seq x y z
N MET A 1 33.06 -23.58 -1.41
CA MET A 1 34.38 -23.56 -0.76
C MET A 1 34.16 -23.97 0.69
N GLN A 2 34.56 -25.15 1.08
CA GLN A 2 34.73 -25.47 2.50
C GLN A 2 35.92 -24.66 2.97
N THR A 3 35.72 -23.68 3.82
CA THR A 3 36.78 -23.03 4.55
C THR A 3 37.23 -24.00 5.64
N GLU A 4 38.35 -24.64 5.46
CA GLU A 4 39.04 -25.39 6.53
C GLU A 4 39.54 -24.40 7.59
N CYS A 5 38.65 -23.86 8.41
CA CYS A 5 39.00 -23.20 9.65
C CYS A 5 38.95 -24.27 10.75
N SER A 6 40.09 -24.77 11.13
CA SER A 6 40.18 -25.66 12.28
C SER A 6 39.81 -24.89 13.56
N ALA A 7 39.14 -25.58 14.49
CA ALA A 7 38.72 -25.05 15.79
C ALA A 7 39.86 -24.47 16.64
N ASP A 8 41.11 -24.78 16.31
CA ASP A 8 42.30 -24.35 17.00
C ASP A 8 42.74 -22.91 16.68
N LEU A 9 42.14 -22.27 15.69
CA LEU A 9 42.47 -20.89 15.29
C LEU A 9 42.01 -19.82 16.30
N PHE A 10 41.06 -20.15 17.19
CA PHE A 10 40.50 -19.20 18.15
C PHE A 10 40.75 -19.69 19.59
N GLY A 11 41.78 -19.16 20.24
CA GLY A 11 42.04 -19.40 21.67
C GLY A 11 41.08 -18.60 22.56
N PHE A 12 39.99 -19.20 23.01
CA PHE A 12 39.08 -18.59 23.98
C PHE A 12 39.48 -18.93 25.41
N ALA A 13 39.33 -17.97 26.34
CA ALA A 13 39.53 -18.21 27.75
C ALA A 13 38.52 -19.24 28.28
N ARG A 14 38.94 -20.07 29.22
CA ARG A 14 38.05 -21.00 29.90
C ARG A 14 36.98 -20.23 30.70
N VAL A 15 35.76 -20.69 30.68
CA VAL A 15 34.66 -20.17 31.49
C VAL A 15 34.29 -21.21 32.54
N GLU A 16 34.37 -20.86 33.80
CA GLU A 16 34.09 -21.78 34.93
C GLU A 16 34.88 -23.10 34.84
N GLY A 17 36.12 -23.05 34.35
CA GLY A 17 36.96 -24.21 34.18
C GLY A 17 36.68 -25.05 32.92
N ARG A 18 35.65 -24.75 32.14
CA ARG A 18 35.27 -25.44 30.89
C ARG A 18 35.99 -24.84 29.70
N ALA A 19 36.49 -25.67 28.79
CA ALA A 19 37.03 -25.22 27.52
C ALA A 19 35.88 -24.66 26.63
N VAL A 20 36.14 -23.50 26.01
CA VAL A 20 35.25 -22.92 24.98
C VAL A 20 35.84 -23.30 23.63
N VAL A 21 35.11 -24.02 22.84
CA VAL A 21 35.45 -24.42 21.47
C VAL A 21 34.47 -23.78 20.50
N THR A 22 34.99 -23.25 19.40
CA THR A 22 34.15 -22.75 18.29
C THR A 22 34.52 -23.52 17.03
N ALA A 23 33.49 -23.83 16.24
CA ALA A 23 33.65 -24.44 14.95
C ALA A 23 32.72 -23.77 13.94
N PHE A 24 33.10 -23.76 12.66
CA PHE A 24 32.25 -23.28 11.55
C PHE A 24 31.58 -24.46 10.85
N ASP A 25 31.09 -25.42 11.63
CA ASP A 25 30.39 -26.64 11.20
C ASP A 25 28.87 -26.53 11.31
N GLY A 26 28.38 -25.36 11.71
CA GLY A 26 26.95 -25.05 11.74
C GLY A 26 26.34 -25.05 10.34
N GLY A 27 25.12 -25.55 10.21
CA GLY A 27 24.33 -25.47 8.97
C GLY A 27 23.98 -24.04 8.56
N THR A 28 23.25 -23.90 7.49
CA THR A 28 22.75 -22.59 7.01
C THR A 28 21.82 -21.97 8.05
N MET A 29 22.09 -20.74 8.46
CA MET A 29 21.31 -19.97 9.43
C MET A 29 20.53 -18.88 8.72
N THR A 30 19.40 -18.49 9.30
CA THR A 30 18.57 -17.37 8.86
C THR A 30 18.25 -16.45 10.02
N SER A 31 18.17 -15.14 9.76
CA SER A 31 17.59 -14.15 10.66
C SER A 31 16.07 -14.00 10.48
N GLU A 32 15.52 -14.58 9.39
CA GLU A 32 14.17 -14.34 8.90
C GLU A 32 13.16 -15.42 9.34
N ALA A 33 13.44 -16.15 10.42
CA ALA A 33 12.57 -17.23 10.91
C ALA A 33 11.10 -16.80 11.13
N GLY A 34 10.88 -15.54 11.51
CA GLY A 34 9.52 -14.94 11.63
C GLY A 34 8.71 -14.94 10.34
N ALA A 35 9.36 -14.97 9.19
CA ALA A 35 8.70 -15.04 7.88
C ALA A 35 7.87 -16.30 7.68
N MET A 36 8.12 -17.38 8.44
CA MET A 36 7.30 -18.58 8.43
C MET A 36 5.83 -18.31 8.80
N LEU A 37 5.57 -17.26 9.59
CA LEU A 37 4.20 -16.81 9.89
C LEU A 37 3.51 -16.21 8.66
N LEU A 38 4.24 -15.46 7.84
CA LEU A 38 3.75 -14.95 6.55
C LEU A 38 3.39 -16.11 5.62
N GLY A 39 4.26 -17.12 5.51
CA GLY A 39 3.99 -18.32 4.74
C GLY A 39 2.77 -19.11 5.26
N ALA A 40 2.58 -19.18 6.59
CA ALA A 40 1.39 -19.79 7.18
C ALA A 40 0.11 -19.01 6.83
N THR A 41 0.18 -17.67 6.83
CA THR A 41 -0.92 -16.81 6.42
C THR A 41 -1.23 -16.99 4.94
N ASP A 42 -0.21 -16.99 4.08
CA ASP A 42 -0.39 -17.18 2.64
C ASP A 42 -1.07 -18.52 2.31
N ARG A 43 -0.72 -19.61 3.00
CA ARG A 43 -1.40 -20.91 2.82
C ARG A 43 -2.92 -20.84 3.07
N GLN A 44 -3.39 -19.93 3.93
CA GLN A 44 -4.82 -19.75 4.20
C GLN A 44 -5.50 -18.91 3.11
N ILE A 45 -4.87 -17.83 2.67
CA ILE A 45 -5.47 -16.89 1.71
C ILE A 45 -5.07 -17.18 0.27
N ARG A 46 -4.03 -17.99 0.05
CA ARG A 46 -3.48 -18.38 -1.25
C ARG A 46 -3.16 -17.17 -2.15
N MET A 47 -2.66 -16.10 -1.55
CA MET A 47 -2.39 -14.86 -2.28
C MET A 47 -1.29 -15.06 -3.34
N ILE A 48 -0.19 -15.73 -2.98
CA ILE A 48 0.94 -15.95 -3.91
C ILE A 48 0.50 -16.76 -5.12
N GLU A 49 -0.24 -17.86 -4.91
CA GLU A 49 -0.76 -18.70 -6.00
C GLU A 49 -1.71 -17.92 -6.91
N ARG A 50 -2.66 -17.19 -6.30
CA ARG A 50 -3.65 -16.39 -7.03
C ARG A 50 -2.99 -15.24 -7.81
N PHE A 51 -2.02 -14.58 -7.20
CA PHE A 51 -1.29 -13.51 -7.86
C PHE A 51 -0.40 -14.06 -8.99
N ALA A 52 0.28 -15.17 -8.77
CA ALA A 52 1.02 -15.86 -9.84
C ALA A 52 0.12 -16.29 -11.00
N GLY A 53 -1.13 -16.64 -10.72
CA GLY A 53 -2.15 -16.94 -11.74
C GLY A 53 -2.54 -15.76 -12.63
N CYS A 54 -2.19 -14.53 -12.25
CA CYS A 54 -2.37 -13.33 -13.10
C CYS A 54 -1.25 -13.18 -14.16
N PHE A 55 -0.27 -14.09 -14.18
CA PHE A 55 0.84 -14.07 -15.13
C PHE A 55 0.78 -15.28 -16.06
N THR A 56 1.21 -15.05 -17.29
CA THR A 56 1.40 -16.12 -18.28
C THR A 56 2.87 -16.24 -18.63
N ASP A 57 3.40 -17.47 -18.55
CA ASP A 57 4.80 -17.78 -18.82
C ASP A 57 4.99 -18.34 -20.22
N TYR A 58 5.65 -17.59 -21.09
CA TYR A 58 5.98 -18.00 -22.48
C TYR A 58 7.43 -18.50 -22.61
N ARG A 59 8.10 -18.77 -21.51
CA ARG A 59 9.44 -19.38 -21.54
C ARG A 59 9.33 -20.84 -21.95
N ALA A 60 10.38 -21.37 -22.59
CA ALA A 60 10.46 -22.79 -22.91
C ALA A 60 10.53 -23.58 -21.60
N ALA A 61 9.58 -24.47 -21.36
CA ALA A 61 9.37 -25.15 -20.08
C ALA A 61 10.60 -25.96 -19.63
N ASP A 62 11.34 -26.55 -20.57
CA ASP A 62 12.57 -27.31 -20.34
C ASP A 62 13.74 -26.43 -19.84
N LEU A 63 13.69 -25.11 -20.13
CA LEU A 63 14.69 -24.13 -19.73
C LEU A 63 14.31 -23.32 -18.48
N VAL A 64 13.08 -23.46 -17.99
CA VAL A 64 12.62 -22.76 -16.78
C VAL A 64 13.33 -23.35 -15.55
N VAL A 65 14.08 -22.50 -14.85
CA VAL A 65 14.72 -22.85 -13.57
C VAL A 65 13.84 -22.43 -12.40
N HIS A 66 13.21 -21.27 -12.51
CA HIS A 66 12.35 -20.69 -11.47
C HIS A 66 10.97 -20.42 -12.09
N GLU A 67 9.96 -21.12 -11.58
CA GLU A 67 8.57 -20.96 -11.99
C GLU A 67 7.99 -19.63 -11.48
N VAL A 68 6.94 -19.13 -12.13
CA VAL A 68 6.30 -17.85 -11.77
C VAL A 68 5.85 -17.82 -10.32
N PRO A 69 5.19 -18.86 -9.75
CA PRO A 69 4.81 -18.85 -8.33
C PRO A 69 6.00 -18.68 -7.39
N SER A 70 7.13 -19.33 -7.69
CA SER A 70 8.34 -19.21 -6.88
C SER A 70 8.94 -17.79 -6.98
N LEU A 71 8.95 -17.19 -8.17
CA LEU A 71 9.43 -15.81 -8.36
C LEU A 71 8.53 -14.79 -7.64
N VAL A 72 7.22 -14.93 -7.78
CA VAL A 72 6.23 -14.08 -7.09
C VAL A 72 6.36 -14.22 -5.58
N GLY A 73 6.41 -15.46 -5.06
CA GLY A 73 6.57 -15.72 -3.64
C GLY A 73 7.86 -15.11 -3.08
N GLN A 74 8.97 -15.36 -3.75
CA GLN A 74 10.27 -14.80 -3.35
C GLN A 74 10.23 -13.26 -3.29
N ARG A 75 9.60 -12.61 -4.28
CA ARG A 75 9.54 -11.15 -4.33
C ARG A 75 8.60 -10.57 -3.28
N VAL A 76 7.40 -11.13 -3.15
CA VAL A 76 6.39 -10.66 -2.18
C VAL A 76 6.88 -10.83 -0.75
N PHE A 77 7.46 -11.99 -0.40
CA PHE A 77 8.01 -12.21 0.93
C PHE A 77 9.24 -11.33 1.19
N GLY A 78 10.10 -11.12 0.18
CA GLY A 78 11.22 -10.19 0.30
C GLY A 78 10.75 -8.77 0.66
N ILE A 79 9.77 -8.22 -0.06
CA ILE A 79 9.19 -6.90 0.25
C ILE A 79 8.56 -6.88 1.65
N ALA A 80 7.81 -7.92 2.01
CA ALA A 80 7.17 -8.00 3.33
C ALA A 80 8.17 -8.07 4.49
N LEU A 81 9.40 -8.51 4.24
CA LEU A 81 10.50 -8.53 5.20
C LEU A 81 11.34 -7.24 5.19
N GLY A 82 11.02 -6.29 4.30
CA GLY A 82 11.73 -5.01 4.19
C GLY A 82 12.87 -4.98 3.16
N TYR A 83 13.00 -6.02 2.34
CA TYR A 83 13.95 -6.08 1.24
C TYR A 83 13.29 -5.54 -0.04
N GLU A 84 13.26 -4.22 -0.14
CA GLU A 84 12.62 -3.54 -1.28
C GLU A 84 13.50 -3.62 -2.54
N ASP A 85 14.81 -3.66 -2.37
CA ASP A 85 15.76 -3.66 -3.47
C ASP A 85 15.95 -5.07 -4.06
N LEU A 86 15.95 -5.17 -5.38
CA LEU A 86 16.22 -6.44 -6.06
C LEU A 86 17.65 -6.98 -5.81
N ILE A 87 18.60 -6.09 -5.48
CA ILE A 87 19.99 -6.49 -5.25
C ILE A 87 20.11 -7.39 -4.02
N ASP A 88 19.24 -7.23 -3.03
CA ASP A 88 19.21 -8.05 -1.81
C ASP A 88 18.95 -9.53 -2.12
N HIS A 89 18.22 -9.79 -3.22
CA HIS A 89 17.92 -11.15 -3.64
C HIS A 89 19.16 -11.93 -4.14
N ASP A 90 20.28 -11.28 -4.42
CA ASP A 90 21.53 -11.99 -4.69
C ASP A 90 22.09 -12.69 -3.43
N GLN A 91 21.69 -12.25 -2.23
CA GLN A 91 21.96 -12.92 -0.96
C GLN A 91 20.78 -13.77 -0.50
N LEU A 92 19.56 -13.22 -0.52
CA LEU A 92 18.32 -13.89 -0.08
C LEU A 92 18.04 -15.20 -0.82
N ARG A 93 18.51 -15.36 -2.05
CA ARG A 93 18.36 -16.62 -2.81
C ARG A 93 19.06 -17.81 -2.17
N HIS A 94 19.94 -17.59 -1.20
CA HIS A 94 20.65 -18.62 -0.43
C HIS A 94 20.05 -18.82 0.97
N ASP A 95 19.08 -18.00 1.38
CA ASP A 95 18.43 -18.08 2.68
C ASP A 95 17.48 -19.30 2.73
N PRO A 96 17.60 -20.18 3.74
CA PRO A 96 16.80 -21.40 3.82
C PRO A 96 15.32 -21.13 4.07
N VAL A 97 14.95 -20.07 4.81
CA VAL A 97 13.54 -19.72 5.04
C VAL A 97 12.93 -19.15 3.76
N MET A 98 13.66 -18.31 3.04
CA MET A 98 13.20 -17.83 1.74
C MET A 98 13.02 -18.98 0.74
N ALA A 99 13.87 -20.00 0.78
CA ALA A 99 13.71 -21.20 -0.04
C ALA A 99 12.43 -21.97 0.29
N VAL A 100 12.11 -22.13 1.58
CA VAL A 100 10.83 -22.71 2.04
C VAL A 100 9.64 -21.88 1.57
N LEU A 101 9.68 -20.55 1.73
CA LEU A 101 8.61 -19.64 1.34
C LEU A 101 8.42 -19.56 -0.19
N GLY A 102 9.52 -19.61 -0.94
CA GLY A 102 9.49 -19.65 -2.40
C GLY A 102 9.15 -21.03 -2.98
N GLY A 103 8.95 -22.05 -2.11
CA GLY A 103 8.55 -23.39 -2.51
C GLY A 103 9.63 -24.17 -3.25
N LYS A 104 10.91 -23.81 -3.08
CA LYS A 104 12.03 -24.44 -3.79
C LYS A 104 13.26 -24.58 -2.90
N LEU A 105 13.50 -25.78 -2.40
CA LEU A 105 14.59 -26.07 -1.45
C LEU A 105 15.92 -26.39 -2.13
N GLU A 106 15.89 -26.96 -3.34
CA GLU A 106 17.07 -27.44 -4.01
C GLU A 106 17.42 -26.62 -5.25
N ALA A 107 18.69 -26.38 -5.44
CA ALA A 107 19.20 -25.80 -6.67
C ALA A 107 19.21 -26.83 -7.80
N ARG A 108 18.96 -26.39 -9.04
CA ARG A 108 19.03 -27.29 -10.21
C ARG A 108 20.46 -27.81 -10.48
N ARG A 109 21.48 -27.07 -10.03
CA ARG A 109 22.89 -27.38 -10.17
C ARG A 109 23.61 -27.06 -8.87
N ALA A 110 24.66 -27.81 -8.55
CA ALA A 110 25.40 -27.69 -7.31
C ALA A 110 26.03 -26.29 -7.09
N ASP A 111 26.33 -25.57 -8.15
CA ASP A 111 26.91 -24.22 -8.14
C ASP A 111 25.88 -23.09 -8.10
N CYS A 112 24.61 -23.42 -8.04
CA CYS A 112 23.50 -22.47 -8.07
C CYS A 112 22.78 -22.39 -6.72
N ALA A 113 22.10 -21.26 -6.49
CA ALA A 113 21.17 -21.11 -5.37
C ALA A 113 19.80 -21.74 -5.69
N PRO A 114 19.01 -22.13 -4.67
CA PRO A 114 17.66 -22.62 -4.84
C PRO A 114 16.74 -21.59 -5.53
N LEU A 115 16.84 -20.32 -5.13
CA LEU A 115 15.98 -19.23 -5.57
C LEU A 115 16.66 -18.33 -6.62
N ALA A 116 15.85 -17.45 -7.21
CA ALA A 116 16.28 -16.55 -8.28
C ALA A 116 17.13 -15.39 -7.74
N GLY A 117 18.14 -14.98 -8.53
CA GLY A 117 18.86 -13.73 -8.29
C GLY A 117 18.14 -12.53 -8.92
N LYS A 118 18.65 -11.33 -8.63
CA LYS A 118 18.11 -10.03 -9.04
C LYS A 118 17.73 -9.95 -10.53
N SER A 119 18.57 -10.46 -11.43
CA SER A 119 18.33 -10.37 -12.87
C SER A 119 17.09 -11.14 -13.32
N THR A 120 16.75 -12.24 -12.65
CA THR A 120 15.56 -13.03 -12.97
C THR A 120 14.31 -12.38 -12.39
N LEU A 121 14.38 -11.86 -11.17
CA LEU A 121 13.29 -11.11 -10.55
C LEU A 121 13.00 -9.79 -11.29
N ASN A 122 14.04 -9.10 -11.76
CA ASN A 122 13.87 -7.90 -12.57
C ASN A 122 13.07 -8.18 -13.85
N ARG A 123 13.23 -9.34 -14.48
CA ARG A 123 12.42 -9.73 -15.64
C ARG A 123 10.96 -9.98 -15.29
N LEU A 124 10.65 -10.41 -14.06
CA LEU A 124 9.27 -10.50 -13.56
C LEU A 124 8.69 -9.09 -13.34
N GLU A 125 9.41 -8.20 -12.66
CA GLU A 125 8.94 -6.83 -12.40
C GLU A 125 8.77 -6.01 -13.68
N LEU A 126 9.62 -6.20 -14.67
CA LEU A 126 9.53 -5.58 -15.99
C LEU A 126 8.66 -6.38 -16.98
N SER A 127 7.86 -7.34 -16.50
CA SER A 127 6.89 -8.03 -17.35
C SER A 127 5.93 -7.03 -18.02
N ARG A 128 5.35 -7.43 -19.13
CA ARG A 128 4.47 -6.57 -19.95
C ARG A 128 3.14 -7.26 -20.18
N PRO A 129 2.05 -6.53 -20.52
CA PRO A 129 0.78 -7.16 -20.88
C PRO A 129 0.93 -8.14 -22.03
N GLU A 130 1.82 -7.85 -22.99
CA GLU A 130 2.13 -8.75 -24.10
C GLU A 130 3.58 -9.24 -24.03
N PRO A 131 3.84 -10.52 -24.33
CA PRO A 131 5.20 -11.06 -24.32
C PRO A 131 6.02 -10.48 -25.45
N THR A 132 7.33 -10.32 -25.20
CA THR A 132 8.30 -9.90 -26.19
C THR A 132 9.43 -10.91 -26.29
N ARG A 133 10.37 -10.72 -27.23
CA ARG A 133 11.57 -11.54 -27.33
C ARG A 133 12.35 -11.63 -26.01
N TYR A 134 12.37 -10.54 -25.24
CA TYR A 134 13.14 -10.42 -23.97
C TYR A 134 12.29 -10.60 -22.72
N HIS A 135 11.00 -10.21 -22.76
CA HIS A 135 10.04 -10.31 -21.66
C HIS A 135 9.04 -11.42 -22.01
N LYS A 136 9.34 -12.63 -21.55
CA LYS A 136 8.53 -13.82 -21.84
C LYS A 136 7.52 -14.16 -20.73
N ILE A 137 7.44 -13.35 -19.69
CA ILE A 137 6.40 -13.40 -18.69
C ILE A 137 5.51 -12.19 -18.95
N SER A 138 4.23 -12.40 -19.18
CA SER A 138 3.23 -11.35 -19.32
C SER A 138 2.31 -11.33 -18.11
N TYR A 139 1.66 -10.20 -17.85
CA TYR A 139 0.68 -10.06 -16.79
C TYR A 139 -0.69 -9.64 -17.33
N ASP A 140 -1.74 -10.06 -16.65
CA ASP A 140 -3.11 -9.60 -16.87
C ASP A 140 -3.45 -8.53 -15.82
N ALA A 141 -3.48 -7.26 -16.24
CA ALA A 141 -3.78 -6.14 -15.38
C ALA A 141 -5.17 -6.23 -14.75
N ALA A 142 -6.17 -6.69 -15.51
CA ALA A 142 -7.54 -6.82 -15.03
C ALA A 142 -7.63 -7.91 -13.95
N ALA A 143 -6.99 -9.05 -14.16
CA ALA A 143 -6.93 -10.13 -13.18
C ALA A 143 -6.24 -9.67 -11.87
N ILE A 144 -5.16 -8.88 -11.97
CA ILE A 144 -4.48 -8.32 -10.80
C ILE A 144 -5.42 -7.36 -10.04
N GLU A 145 -6.08 -6.46 -10.75
CA GLU A 145 -7.01 -5.51 -10.14
C GLU A 145 -8.21 -6.21 -9.51
N GLU A 146 -8.73 -7.28 -10.10
CA GLU A 146 -9.83 -8.07 -9.53
C GLU A 146 -9.39 -8.86 -8.30
N LEU A 147 -8.15 -9.34 -8.26
CA LEU A 147 -7.62 -10.11 -7.14
C LEU A 147 -7.71 -9.35 -5.81
N PHE A 148 -7.44 -8.05 -5.78
CA PHE A 148 -7.56 -7.25 -4.56
C PHE A 148 -8.98 -7.25 -4.01
N VAL A 149 -9.97 -7.12 -4.90
CA VAL A 149 -11.39 -7.15 -4.51
C VAL A 149 -11.78 -8.55 -4.05
N ASP A 150 -11.31 -9.60 -4.72
CA ASP A 150 -11.61 -10.98 -4.36
C ASP A 150 -11.04 -11.36 -2.99
N LEU A 151 -9.81 -10.95 -2.68
CA LEU A 151 -9.20 -11.14 -1.36
C LEU A 151 -10.03 -10.46 -0.25
N PHE A 152 -10.54 -9.27 -0.53
CA PHE A 152 -11.45 -8.59 0.38
C PHE A 152 -12.76 -9.37 0.58
N LEU A 153 -13.38 -9.82 -0.50
CA LEU A 153 -14.63 -10.57 -0.44
C LEU A 153 -14.47 -11.90 0.31
N ASP A 154 -13.35 -12.60 0.09
CA ASP A 154 -13.04 -13.87 0.74
C ASP A 154 -12.71 -13.73 2.24
N ALA A 155 -12.25 -12.56 2.67
CA ALA A 155 -12.03 -12.27 4.09
C ALA A 155 -13.32 -12.19 4.92
N HIS A 156 -14.50 -12.26 4.27
CA HIS A 156 -15.79 -12.14 4.93
C HIS A 156 -16.60 -13.42 4.77
N LEU A 157 -17.00 -14.01 5.88
CA LEU A 157 -17.85 -15.23 5.91
C LEU A 157 -19.25 -14.97 5.31
N ALA A 158 -19.75 -13.75 5.43
CA ALA A 158 -21.05 -13.33 4.90
C ALA A 158 -21.00 -11.88 4.45
N ALA A 159 -21.89 -11.52 3.51
CA ALA A 159 -22.03 -10.16 3.07
C ALA A 159 -22.44 -9.22 4.22
N PRO A 160 -21.67 -8.18 4.53
CA PRO A 160 -22.11 -7.19 5.51
C PRO A 160 -23.31 -6.37 4.96
N PRO A 161 -24.16 -5.81 5.82
CA PRO A 161 -25.29 -5.01 5.36
C PRO A 161 -24.85 -3.73 4.63
N GLN A 162 -23.70 -3.21 4.99
CA GLN A 162 -23.10 -2.02 4.40
C GLN A 162 -21.59 -2.07 4.45
N ILE A 163 -20.95 -1.55 3.42
CA ILE A 163 -19.50 -1.30 3.38
C ILE A 163 -19.23 0.18 3.11
N THR A 164 -18.07 0.64 3.55
CA THR A 164 -17.58 1.98 3.24
C THR A 164 -16.30 1.85 2.43
N LEU A 165 -16.31 2.44 1.25
CA LEU A 165 -15.14 2.55 0.39
C LEU A 165 -14.51 3.93 0.61
N ASP A 166 -13.23 3.94 0.92
CA ASP A 166 -12.44 5.15 1.08
C ASP A 166 -11.57 5.35 -0.15
N LEU A 167 -11.80 6.45 -0.85
CA LEU A 167 -11.10 6.82 -2.08
C LEU A 167 -10.15 7.98 -1.78
N ASP A 168 -8.88 7.82 -2.13
CA ASP A 168 -7.85 8.84 -1.92
C ASP A 168 -6.82 8.87 -3.05
N ALA A 169 -6.25 10.05 -3.25
CA ALA A 169 -5.05 10.26 -4.02
C ALA A 169 -4.03 10.94 -3.12
N THR A 170 -2.88 10.35 -2.99
CA THR A 170 -1.79 10.90 -2.17
C THR A 170 -0.54 11.05 -3.01
N ASP A 171 0.36 11.93 -2.62
CA ASP A 171 1.66 12.03 -3.25
C ASP A 171 2.57 10.84 -2.88
N ASP A 172 3.33 10.41 -3.86
CA ASP A 172 4.43 9.45 -3.72
C ASP A 172 5.71 10.15 -4.17
N PRO A 173 6.46 10.78 -3.23
CA PRO A 173 7.63 11.59 -3.55
C PRO A 173 8.74 10.78 -4.20
N LEU A 174 9.36 11.35 -5.23
CA LEU A 174 10.41 10.70 -6.00
C LEU A 174 11.76 11.39 -5.82
N HIS A 175 12.79 10.59 -5.56
CA HIS A 175 14.15 11.03 -5.33
C HIS A 175 15.09 10.66 -6.49
N GLY A 176 14.66 10.87 -7.71
CA GLY A 176 15.44 10.52 -8.90
C GLY A 176 14.80 11.02 -10.18
N HIS A 177 15.24 10.45 -11.32
CA HIS A 177 14.77 10.82 -12.65
C HIS A 177 13.85 9.74 -13.25
N GLN A 178 12.90 9.22 -12.45
CA GLN A 178 11.93 8.23 -12.90
C GLN A 178 11.08 8.79 -14.04
N GLU A 179 10.69 7.91 -14.96
CA GLU A 179 9.79 8.25 -16.07
C GLU A 179 8.43 8.72 -15.55
N GLU A 180 7.80 9.64 -16.26
CA GLU A 180 6.47 10.19 -15.95
C GLU A 180 6.35 10.87 -14.56
N ARG A 181 7.47 11.24 -13.93
CA ARG A 181 7.44 12.10 -12.75
C ARG A 181 7.10 13.53 -13.16
N PHE A 182 6.23 14.17 -12.41
CA PHE A 182 5.87 15.57 -12.60
C PHE A 182 5.95 16.33 -11.29
N PHE A 183 6.23 17.63 -11.37
CA PHE A 183 6.16 18.52 -10.23
C PHE A 183 4.69 18.79 -9.89
N HIS A 184 4.32 18.58 -8.63
CA HIS A 184 2.96 18.81 -8.14
C HIS A 184 2.94 20.03 -7.21
N GLY A 185 2.35 21.16 -7.67
CA GLY A 185 2.39 22.43 -6.96
C GLY A 185 1.72 22.44 -5.57
N TYR A 186 0.78 21.55 -5.30
CA TYR A 186 0.16 21.44 -3.98
C TYR A 186 1.08 20.74 -2.97
N TYR A 187 1.84 19.75 -3.41
CA TYR A 187 2.76 18.98 -2.56
C TYR A 187 4.18 19.55 -2.57
N ASP A 188 4.47 20.49 -3.47
CA ASP A 188 5.77 21.16 -3.63
C ASP A 188 6.94 20.17 -3.87
N ASN A 189 6.68 19.10 -4.61
CA ASN A 189 7.68 18.10 -4.96
C ASN A 189 7.42 17.42 -6.31
N TYR A 190 8.44 16.69 -6.80
CA TYR A 190 8.25 15.72 -7.89
C TYR A 190 7.72 14.41 -7.32
N CYS A 191 6.58 13.97 -7.82
CA CYS A 191 5.93 12.79 -7.30
C CYS A 191 5.12 12.06 -8.38
N TYR A 192 4.69 10.84 -8.05
CA TYR A 192 3.48 10.25 -8.62
C TYR A 192 2.26 10.63 -7.77
N LEU A 193 1.07 10.40 -8.33
CA LEU A 193 -0.21 10.63 -7.65
C LEU A 193 -1.08 9.36 -7.71
N PRO A 194 -0.68 8.29 -7.01
CA PRO A 194 -1.44 7.06 -7.00
C PRO A 194 -2.87 7.26 -6.48
N LEU A 195 -3.80 6.48 -7.04
CA LEU A 195 -5.17 6.37 -6.59
C LEU A 195 -5.33 5.10 -5.77
N TYR A 196 -5.85 5.24 -4.56
CA TYR A 196 -6.13 4.13 -3.67
C TYR A 196 -7.61 4.01 -3.36
N VAL A 197 -8.07 2.77 -3.25
CA VAL A 197 -9.41 2.44 -2.73
C VAL A 197 -9.25 1.46 -1.60
N PHE A 198 -9.78 1.81 -0.44
CA PHE A 198 -9.78 0.95 0.74
C PHE A 198 -11.20 0.63 1.22
N CYS A 199 -11.36 -0.53 1.83
CA CYS A 199 -12.50 -0.86 2.68
C CYS A 199 -11.97 -1.29 4.06
N GLY A 200 -12.02 -0.38 5.02
CA GLY A 200 -11.40 -0.59 6.32
C GLY A 200 -9.88 -0.78 6.21
N ARG A 201 -9.40 -2.01 6.39
CA ARG A 201 -7.97 -2.36 6.28
C ARG A 201 -7.61 -3.00 4.94
N HIS A 202 -8.60 -3.33 4.12
CA HIS A 202 -8.39 -4.02 2.86
C HIS A 202 -8.14 -3.00 1.75
N LEU A 203 -7.04 -3.18 1.03
CA LEU A 203 -6.75 -2.47 -0.20
C LEU A 203 -7.55 -3.14 -1.34
N LEU A 204 -8.39 -2.38 -2.04
CA LEU A 204 -9.20 -2.85 -3.16
C LEU A 204 -8.65 -2.40 -4.50
N ALA A 205 -7.96 -1.27 -4.52
CA ALA A 205 -7.26 -0.78 -5.70
C ALA A 205 -6.06 0.08 -5.31
N ALA A 206 -4.98 -0.06 -6.09
CA ALA A 206 -3.82 0.80 -6.06
C ALA A 206 -3.39 1.06 -7.51
N LYS A 207 -3.56 2.28 -7.97
CA LYS A 207 -3.32 2.65 -9.37
C LYS A 207 -2.25 3.74 -9.45
N LEU A 208 -1.07 3.39 -9.93
CA LEU A 208 0.00 4.37 -10.15
C LEU A 208 -0.42 5.34 -11.26
N ARG A 209 -0.24 6.63 -11.01
CA ARG A 209 -0.61 7.69 -11.95
C ARG A 209 0.42 8.83 -11.93
N PRO A 210 0.66 9.51 -13.06
CA PRO A 210 1.49 10.71 -13.07
C PRO A 210 0.84 11.83 -12.24
N ALA A 211 1.65 12.74 -11.69
CA ALA A 211 1.16 13.80 -10.80
C ALA A 211 0.58 15.04 -11.53
N ASN A 212 0.67 15.10 -12.86
CA ASN A 212 0.15 16.21 -13.66
C ASN A 212 -1.32 16.10 -14.05
N ILE A 213 -2.10 15.35 -13.27
CA ILE A 213 -3.53 15.10 -13.51
C ILE A 213 -4.38 15.58 -12.32
N ASP A 214 -5.69 15.72 -12.53
CA ASP A 214 -6.62 15.95 -11.42
C ASP A 214 -6.66 14.74 -10.48
N ALA A 215 -6.74 14.98 -9.16
CA ALA A 215 -6.79 13.92 -8.17
C ALA A 215 -7.93 12.92 -8.40
N SER A 216 -9.06 13.38 -8.95
CA SER A 216 -10.22 12.54 -9.26
C SER A 216 -10.15 11.85 -10.62
N ALA A 217 -9.11 12.08 -11.43
CA ALA A 217 -9.00 11.44 -12.75
C ALA A 217 -9.01 9.90 -12.62
N GLY A 218 -9.79 9.22 -13.45
CA GLY A 218 -9.94 7.77 -13.43
C GLY A 218 -10.73 7.19 -12.24
N SER A 219 -11.26 8.05 -11.34
CA SER A 219 -12.01 7.58 -10.18
C SER A 219 -13.36 6.96 -10.52
N VAL A 220 -14.03 7.41 -11.56
CA VAL A 220 -15.33 6.86 -11.99
C VAL A 220 -15.16 5.44 -12.52
N GLU A 221 -14.17 5.25 -13.38
CA GLU A 221 -13.84 3.96 -13.99
C GLU A 221 -13.44 2.94 -12.92
N GLU A 222 -12.59 3.36 -11.99
CA GLU A 222 -12.12 2.51 -10.90
C GLU A 222 -13.26 2.12 -9.95
N MET A 223 -14.14 3.08 -9.61
CA MET A 223 -15.31 2.79 -8.79
C MET A 223 -16.32 1.90 -9.53
N ALA A 224 -16.51 2.10 -10.81
CA ALA A 224 -17.39 1.26 -11.62
C ALA A 224 -16.92 -0.20 -11.61
N ARG A 225 -15.62 -0.45 -11.84
CA ARG A 225 -15.01 -1.77 -11.78
C ARG A 225 -15.15 -2.42 -10.41
N THR A 226 -14.71 -1.71 -9.37
CA THR A 226 -14.72 -2.22 -7.99
C THR A 226 -16.13 -2.53 -7.50
N VAL A 227 -17.09 -1.63 -7.71
CA VAL A 227 -18.50 -1.82 -7.30
C VAL A 227 -19.16 -2.94 -8.09
N ALA A 228 -18.88 -3.07 -9.38
CA ALA A 228 -19.41 -4.16 -10.20
C ALA A 228 -18.92 -5.52 -9.67
N ARG A 229 -17.61 -5.66 -9.37
CA ARG A 229 -17.05 -6.89 -8.81
C ARG A 229 -17.65 -7.23 -7.45
N ILE A 230 -17.78 -6.26 -6.56
CA ILE A 230 -18.42 -6.45 -5.24
C ILE A 230 -19.88 -6.94 -5.40
N ARG A 231 -20.64 -6.32 -6.30
CA ARG A 231 -22.07 -6.65 -6.49
C ARG A 231 -22.31 -7.99 -7.18
N GLN A 232 -21.37 -8.51 -7.93
CA GLN A 232 -21.44 -9.88 -8.44
C GLN A 232 -21.60 -10.88 -7.31
N ARG A 233 -20.89 -10.68 -6.19
CA ARG A 233 -20.94 -11.58 -5.02
C ARG A 233 -21.93 -11.10 -3.96
N TRP A 234 -22.07 -9.79 -3.75
CA TRP A 234 -22.94 -9.17 -2.76
C TRP A 234 -23.93 -8.19 -3.39
N PRO A 235 -24.95 -8.69 -4.12
CA PRO A 235 -25.84 -7.82 -4.92
C PRO A 235 -26.66 -6.83 -4.11
N LYS A 236 -26.88 -7.10 -2.82
CA LYS A 236 -27.72 -6.27 -1.93
C LYS A 236 -26.91 -5.41 -0.95
N VAL A 237 -25.59 -5.46 -0.99
CA VAL A 237 -24.78 -4.68 -0.06
C VAL A 237 -24.95 -3.18 -0.33
N ARG A 238 -25.13 -2.42 0.74
CA ARG A 238 -25.13 -0.95 0.64
C ARG A 238 -23.67 -0.48 0.59
N ILE A 239 -23.39 0.42 -0.33
CA ILE A 239 -22.04 0.96 -0.53
C ILE A 239 -22.07 2.46 -0.25
N LEU A 240 -21.23 2.89 0.67
CA LEU A 240 -20.94 4.30 0.95
C LEU A 240 -19.52 4.62 0.47
N LEU A 241 -19.42 5.54 -0.48
CA LEU A 241 -18.13 6.05 -0.95
C LEU A 241 -17.73 7.30 -0.16
N ARG A 242 -16.55 7.31 0.46
CA ARG A 242 -16.00 8.50 1.13
C ARG A 242 -14.76 8.97 0.38
N ALA A 243 -14.61 10.28 0.28
CA ALA A 243 -13.43 10.90 -0.28
C ALA A 243 -13.27 12.34 0.23
N ASP A 244 -12.11 12.91 0.02
CA ASP A 244 -11.84 14.30 0.33
C ASP A 244 -12.44 15.27 -0.71
N SER A 245 -12.09 16.55 -0.61
CA SER A 245 -12.62 17.58 -1.50
C SER A 245 -12.10 17.51 -2.94
N GLY A 246 -11.00 16.83 -3.17
CA GLY A 246 -10.46 16.59 -4.50
C GLY A 246 -11.41 15.75 -5.39
N PHE A 247 -12.22 14.91 -4.76
CA PHE A 247 -13.15 14.00 -5.43
C PHE A 247 -14.58 14.52 -5.54
N ALA A 248 -14.91 15.68 -4.98
CA ALA A 248 -16.25 16.28 -5.10
C ALA A 248 -16.50 16.84 -6.50
N ARG A 249 -16.42 15.97 -7.50
CA ARG A 249 -16.60 16.28 -8.91
C ARG A 249 -17.97 15.78 -9.40
N GLU A 250 -18.56 16.53 -10.32
CA GLU A 250 -19.87 16.19 -10.89
C GLU A 250 -19.93 14.77 -11.44
N ALA A 251 -18.93 14.37 -12.21
CA ALA A 251 -18.88 13.04 -12.83
C ALA A 251 -18.99 11.91 -11.81
N LEU A 252 -18.24 11.97 -10.71
CA LEU A 252 -18.25 10.93 -9.68
C LEU A 252 -19.53 10.95 -8.87
N MET A 253 -20.05 12.15 -8.50
CA MET A 253 -21.32 12.28 -7.78
C MET A 253 -22.50 11.77 -8.60
N ALA A 254 -22.59 12.16 -9.88
CA ALA A 254 -23.63 11.70 -10.79
C ALA A 254 -23.54 10.18 -11.01
N TRP A 255 -22.34 9.65 -11.16
CA TRP A 255 -22.15 8.20 -11.26
C TRP A 255 -22.66 7.48 -10.01
N CYS A 256 -22.32 7.94 -8.82
CA CYS A 256 -22.82 7.37 -7.56
C CYS A 256 -24.34 7.39 -7.50
N GLU A 257 -24.93 8.52 -7.89
CA GLU A 257 -26.38 8.72 -7.92
C GLU A 257 -27.09 7.75 -8.88
N ASN A 258 -26.52 7.54 -10.06
CA ASN A 258 -27.09 6.66 -11.08
C ASN A 258 -26.90 5.17 -10.76
N ASN A 259 -25.87 4.84 -9.96
CA ASN A 259 -25.54 3.46 -9.62
C ASN A 259 -25.96 3.05 -8.21
N GLY A 260 -26.77 3.86 -7.50
CA GLY A 260 -27.24 3.52 -6.16
C GLY A 260 -26.10 3.34 -5.15
N VAL A 261 -25.06 4.15 -5.27
CA VAL A 261 -23.97 4.26 -4.32
C VAL A 261 -24.19 5.51 -3.48
N ASP A 262 -24.20 5.35 -2.17
CA ASP A 262 -24.23 6.50 -1.26
C ASP A 262 -22.83 7.14 -1.25
N PHE A 263 -22.75 8.45 -1.02
CA PHE A 263 -21.45 9.10 -0.94
C PHE A 263 -21.37 10.15 0.17
N LEU A 264 -20.14 10.42 0.61
CA LEU A 264 -19.78 11.43 1.58
C LEU A 264 -18.48 12.09 1.16
N PHE A 265 -18.56 13.21 0.45
CA PHE A 265 -17.39 13.92 -0.05
C PHE A 265 -17.13 15.20 0.73
N GLY A 266 -15.88 15.46 1.03
CA GLY A 266 -15.43 16.79 1.47
C GLY A 266 -15.75 17.84 0.43
N LEU A 267 -15.95 19.08 0.86
CA LEU A 267 -16.04 20.21 -0.05
C LEU A 267 -14.95 21.21 0.23
N ALA A 268 -14.35 21.74 -0.82
CA ALA A 268 -13.36 22.77 -0.71
C ALA A 268 -14.01 24.07 -0.18
N LYS A 269 -13.34 24.67 0.80
CA LYS A 269 -13.77 25.93 1.40
C LYS A 269 -13.80 27.03 0.34
N ASN A 270 -14.91 27.78 0.28
CA ASN A 270 -15.01 28.99 -0.51
C ASN A 270 -15.87 30.05 0.23
N SER A 271 -15.80 31.31 -0.19
CA SER A 271 -16.47 32.42 0.50
C SER A 271 -17.99 32.25 0.57
N ARG A 272 -18.62 31.74 -0.49
CA ARG A 272 -20.09 31.50 -0.51
C ARG A 272 -20.52 30.46 0.50
N LEU A 273 -19.80 29.31 0.58
CA LEU A 273 -20.07 28.27 1.57
C LEU A 273 -19.78 28.72 3.00
N VAL A 274 -18.78 29.57 3.20
CA VAL A 274 -18.50 30.16 4.52
C VAL A 274 -19.63 31.11 4.92
N GLY A 275 -20.14 31.95 4.01
CA GLY A 275 -21.28 32.82 4.24
C GLY A 275 -22.54 32.06 4.66
N GLU A 276 -22.79 30.86 4.09
CA GLU A 276 -23.92 30.01 4.48
C GLU A 276 -23.89 29.58 5.96
N ILE A 277 -22.75 29.53 6.60
CA ILE A 277 -22.59 29.07 7.99
C ILE A 277 -22.13 30.16 8.97
N GLU A 278 -22.20 31.42 8.56
CA GLU A 278 -21.72 32.53 9.37
C GLU A 278 -22.46 32.65 10.71
N ILE A 279 -23.76 32.42 10.73
CA ILE A 279 -24.59 32.41 11.92
C ILE A 279 -24.13 31.31 12.89
N GLU A 280 -23.96 30.10 12.38
CA GLU A 280 -23.52 28.93 13.17
C GLU A 280 -22.10 29.11 13.71
N LEU A 281 -21.23 29.79 12.96
CA LEU A 281 -19.88 30.16 13.41
C LEU A 281 -19.93 31.17 14.56
N GLY A 282 -20.78 32.19 14.44
CA GLY A 282 -21.01 33.17 15.52
C GLY A 282 -21.52 32.52 16.79
N GLN A 283 -22.51 31.62 16.66
CA GLN A 283 -23.06 30.85 17.80
C GLN A 283 -22.00 29.93 18.43
N ALA A 284 -21.16 29.26 17.62
CA ALA A 284 -20.09 28.43 18.14
C ALA A 284 -19.02 29.26 18.86
N ALA A 285 -18.66 30.43 18.34
CA ALA A 285 -17.75 31.38 18.98
C ALA A 285 -18.26 31.86 20.32
N GLU A 286 -19.52 32.27 20.40
CA GLU A 286 -20.18 32.73 21.61
C GLU A 286 -20.22 31.61 22.67
N GLN A 287 -20.63 30.41 22.27
CA GLN A 287 -20.64 29.26 23.18
C GLN A 287 -19.23 28.93 23.68
N SER A 288 -18.21 28.97 22.82
CA SER A 288 -16.83 28.69 23.20
C SER A 288 -16.31 29.72 24.21
N ARG A 289 -16.59 31.01 23.99
CA ARG A 289 -16.24 32.08 24.92
C ARG A 289 -16.88 31.90 26.31
N ARG A 290 -18.16 31.52 26.32
CA ARG A 290 -18.90 31.33 27.58
C ARG A 290 -18.47 30.09 28.35
N THR A 291 -18.10 29.00 27.67
CA THR A 291 -17.78 27.72 28.30
C THR A 291 -16.30 27.43 28.44
N GLU A 292 -15.46 28.25 27.81
CA GLU A 292 -14.00 28.06 27.71
C GLU A 292 -13.60 26.72 27.09
N LYS A 293 -14.53 26.13 26.30
CA LYS A 293 -14.36 24.83 25.65
C LYS A 293 -14.63 24.94 24.15
N PRO A 294 -14.05 24.06 23.33
CA PRO A 294 -14.40 23.97 21.93
C PRO A 294 -15.90 23.80 21.71
N ALA A 295 -16.48 24.60 20.83
CA ALA A 295 -17.91 24.54 20.50
C ALA A 295 -18.14 24.21 19.03
N ARG A 296 -19.22 23.47 18.76
CA ARG A 296 -19.61 23.04 17.40
C ARG A 296 -21.06 23.29 17.12
N ARG A 297 -21.34 23.69 15.90
CA ARG A 297 -22.68 23.80 15.33
C ARG A 297 -22.72 23.12 13.97
N PHE A 298 -23.89 22.67 13.57
CA PHE A 298 -24.11 22.04 12.27
C PHE A 298 -25.24 22.72 11.57
N LYS A 299 -25.08 22.88 10.24
CA LYS A 299 -26.14 23.34 9.34
C LYS A 299 -26.32 22.30 8.25
N ASP A 300 -27.56 21.97 7.96
CA ASP A 300 -27.99 21.08 6.88
C ASP A 300 -28.75 21.90 5.86
N PHE A 301 -28.28 21.94 4.62
CA PHE A 301 -28.85 22.77 3.56
C PHE A 301 -28.61 22.15 2.18
N THR A 302 -29.33 22.64 1.18
CA THR A 302 -29.08 22.33 -0.22
C THR A 302 -28.13 23.35 -0.83
N TRP A 303 -27.24 22.89 -1.66
CA TRP A 303 -26.22 23.72 -2.29
C TRP A 303 -26.00 23.33 -3.74
N ARG A 304 -25.65 24.32 -4.53
CA ARG A 304 -25.19 24.15 -5.91
C ARG A 304 -24.01 25.07 -6.20
N THR A 305 -23.03 24.57 -6.92
CA THR A 305 -21.96 25.40 -7.48
C THR A 305 -22.49 26.23 -8.64
N LEU A 306 -21.79 27.29 -9.03
CA LEU A 306 -22.25 28.18 -10.10
C LEU A 306 -22.35 27.48 -11.46
N LYS A 307 -21.36 26.62 -11.78
CA LYS A 307 -21.22 26.00 -13.11
C LYS A 307 -20.92 24.50 -13.10
N SER A 308 -20.30 23.98 -12.04
CA SER A 308 -19.75 22.64 -12.08
C SER A 308 -20.71 21.53 -11.65
N TRP A 309 -21.79 21.84 -10.91
CA TRP A 309 -22.80 20.86 -10.51
C TRP A 309 -24.04 20.98 -11.37
N SER A 310 -24.52 19.88 -11.89
CA SER A 310 -25.75 19.83 -12.71
C SER A 310 -27.00 20.12 -11.91
N ARG A 311 -27.00 19.81 -10.61
CA ARG A 311 -28.16 19.96 -9.71
C ARG A 311 -27.74 20.36 -8.30
N GLU A 312 -28.73 20.75 -7.51
CA GLU A 312 -28.55 20.95 -6.08
C GLU A 312 -28.32 19.62 -5.35
N ARG A 313 -27.45 19.65 -4.36
CA ARG A 313 -27.17 18.52 -3.50
C ARG A 313 -27.19 18.94 -2.04
N ARG A 314 -27.55 18.01 -1.18
CA ARG A 314 -27.51 18.22 0.27
C ARG A 314 -26.06 18.46 0.71
N VAL A 315 -25.87 19.43 1.60
CA VAL A 315 -24.60 19.73 2.24
C VAL A 315 -24.81 19.82 3.75
N VAL A 316 -23.94 19.18 4.50
CA VAL A 316 -23.87 19.32 5.96
C VAL A 316 -22.57 20.04 6.30
N ALA A 317 -22.71 21.22 6.85
CA ALA A 317 -21.58 22.03 7.29
C ALA A 317 -21.36 21.90 8.79
N LYS A 318 -20.11 21.83 9.20
CA LYS A 318 -19.66 21.93 10.60
C LYS A 318 -19.00 23.27 10.81
N ALA A 319 -19.57 24.08 11.66
CA ALA A 319 -18.99 25.31 12.19
C ALA A 319 -18.38 24.98 13.57
N GLU A 320 -17.09 25.05 13.71
CA GLU A 320 -16.37 24.74 14.95
C GLU A 320 -15.50 25.92 15.36
N TRP A 321 -15.46 26.22 16.65
CA TRP A 321 -14.60 27.22 17.22
C TRP A 321 -13.69 26.57 18.27
N THR A 322 -12.39 26.61 18.04
CA THR A 322 -11.37 25.97 18.87
C THR A 322 -10.20 26.93 19.06
N GLU A 323 -9.75 27.13 20.29
CA GLU A 323 -8.58 27.97 20.63
C GLU A 323 -8.63 29.37 19.99
N GLY A 324 -9.81 29.99 19.99
CA GLY A 324 -10.00 31.33 19.42
C GLY A 324 -10.04 31.38 17.88
N LYS A 325 -10.02 30.25 17.18
CA LYS A 325 -10.02 30.17 15.72
C LYS A 325 -11.23 29.41 15.16
N PRO A 326 -11.80 29.87 14.03
CA PRO A 326 -12.86 29.17 13.35
C PRO A 326 -12.33 27.97 12.54
N ILE A 327 -12.96 26.81 12.68
CA ILE A 327 -12.70 25.64 11.86
C ILE A 327 -13.99 25.28 11.09
N HIS A 328 -13.87 25.12 9.78
CA HIS A 328 -14.96 24.80 8.88
C HIS A 328 -14.80 23.39 8.35
N GLY A 329 -15.80 22.55 8.49
CA GLY A 329 -15.90 21.27 7.82
C GLY A 329 -17.13 21.26 6.93
N LEU A 330 -16.96 20.92 5.67
CA LEU A 330 -18.04 20.92 4.67
C LEU A 330 -18.10 19.53 4.04
N LEU A 331 -19.26 18.91 4.04
CA LEU A 331 -19.49 17.58 3.50
C LEU A 331 -20.72 17.60 2.60
N SER A 332 -20.65 16.96 1.44
CA SER A 332 -21.81 16.69 0.59
C SER A 332 -22.21 15.22 0.75
N PRO A 333 -23.20 14.91 1.58
CA PRO A 333 -23.69 13.56 1.76
C PRO A 333 -24.86 13.27 0.80
N ARG A 334 -24.86 12.08 0.21
CA ARG A 334 -26.05 11.43 -0.30
C ARG A 334 -26.26 10.14 0.49
N TRP A 335 -27.45 10.01 1.07
CA TRP A 335 -27.81 8.86 1.89
C TRP A 335 -29.26 8.44 1.60
N HIS A 336 -29.49 7.20 1.23
CA HIS A 336 -30.83 6.67 0.92
C HIS A 336 -31.64 6.26 2.17
N GLY A 337 -31.06 6.34 3.37
CA GLY A 337 -31.75 6.02 4.63
C GLY A 337 -32.50 7.22 5.21
N ARG A 338 -33.69 6.99 5.77
CA ARG A 338 -34.45 8.00 6.50
C ARG A 338 -33.63 8.56 7.66
N SER A 339 -33.44 9.88 7.65
CA SER A 339 -33.09 10.75 8.77
C SER A 339 -32.04 10.24 9.75
N THR A 340 -30.77 10.45 9.47
CA THR A 340 -29.78 10.61 10.53
C THR A 340 -29.67 12.09 10.87
N ARG A 341 -29.96 12.44 12.12
CA ARG A 341 -29.77 13.80 12.65
C ARG A 341 -28.30 14.23 12.49
N PRO A 342 -27.99 15.51 12.28
CA PRO A 342 -26.63 16.02 12.14
C PRO A 342 -25.64 15.56 13.22
N ALA A 343 -26.15 15.31 14.43
CA ALA A 343 -25.35 14.86 15.59
C ALA A 343 -24.75 13.46 15.44
N THR A 344 -25.34 12.57 14.62
CA THR A 344 -24.84 11.20 14.42
C THR A 344 -23.68 11.16 13.40
N PHE A 345 -23.58 12.20 12.59
CA PHE A 345 -22.52 12.33 11.57
C PHE A 345 -21.12 12.60 12.16
N THR A 346 -21.03 13.07 13.40
CA THR A 346 -19.83 13.74 13.89
C THR A 346 -18.86 12.88 14.69
N LYS A 347 -19.32 11.80 15.30
CA LYS A 347 -18.43 10.94 16.10
C LYS A 347 -17.82 9.76 15.33
N SER A 348 -18.49 9.27 14.29
CA SER A 348 -18.01 8.09 13.56
C SER A 348 -17.49 8.37 12.15
N SER A 349 -17.96 9.42 11.47
CA SER A 349 -17.62 9.66 10.06
C SER A 349 -16.41 10.53 9.79
N THR A 350 -16.03 11.41 10.73
CA THR A 350 -14.82 12.26 10.57
C THR A 350 -13.56 11.69 11.24
N ALA A 351 -13.71 10.89 12.27
CA ALA A 351 -12.57 10.25 12.95
C ALA A 351 -11.84 9.20 12.06
N PRO A 352 -12.52 8.40 11.21
CA PRO A 352 -11.85 7.48 10.32
C PRO A 352 -11.07 8.14 9.19
N VAL A 353 -11.52 9.29 8.66
CA VAL A 353 -10.80 10.01 7.58
C VAL A 353 -9.44 10.51 8.07
N ALA A 354 -9.35 11.03 9.30
CA ALA A 354 -8.06 11.42 9.90
C ALA A 354 -7.16 10.20 10.20
N ARG A 355 -7.76 9.10 10.67
CA ARG A 355 -7.04 7.85 10.96
C ARG A 355 -6.56 7.16 9.68
N TRP A 356 -7.32 7.29 8.60
CA TRP A 356 -6.99 6.74 7.32
C TRP A 356 -5.92 7.56 6.59
N LYS A 357 -5.97 8.91 6.65
CA LYS A 357 -4.85 9.75 6.16
C LYS A 357 -3.52 9.43 6.83
N THR A 358 -3.54 8.94 8.08
CA THR A 358 -2.35 8.42 8.76
C THR A 358 -1.97 7.03 8.24
N ALA A 359 -2.94 6.19 7.86
CA ALA A 359 -2.67 4.86 7.31
C ALA A 359 -2.20 4.93 5.85
N SER A 360 -2.76 5.82 5.02
CA SER A 360 -2.31 6.04 3.64
C SER A 360 -0.96 6.76 3.60
N ARG A 361 -0.70 7.72 4.49
CA ARG A 361 0.63 8.30 4.67
C ARG A 361 1.65 7.27 5.15
N ASN A 362 1.24 6.33 6.01
CA ASN A 362 2.12 5.23 6.45
C ASN A 362 2.31 4.17 5.35
N ALA A 363 1.40 4.02 4.40
CA ALA A 363 1.58 3.15 3.23
C ALA A 363 2.51 3.79 2.18
N SER A 364 2.51 5.13 2.05
CA SER A 364 3.41 5.89 1.19
C SER A 364 4.70 6.36 1.89
N SER A 365 4.72 6.38 3.23
CA SER A 365 5.84 6.80 4.07
C SER A 365 6.37 5.68 4.95
N THR A 366 6.20 4.43 4.59
CA THR A 366 7.01 3.37 5.18
C THR A 366 8.45 3.45 4.63
N SER A 367 9.13 4.55 4.97
CA SER A 367 10.43 4.35 5.56
C SER A 367 10.18 3.50 6.81
N MET A 368 10.15 2.19 6.67
CA MET A 368 10.30 1.29 7.80
C MET A 368 11.43 1.84 8.66
N PRO A 369 11.31 1.83 9.99
CA PRO A 369 12.47 2.09 10.83
C PRO A 369 13.56 1.18 10.27
N THR A 370 14.61 1.79 9.75
CA THR A 370 15.80 1.08 9.27
C THR A 370 16.09 0.01 10.30
N ALA A 371 15.94 -1.25 9.90
CA ALA A 371 16.37 -2.38 10.70
C ALA A 371 17.78 -2.03 11.15
N PRO A 372 18.16 -2.24 12.42
CA PRO A 372 19.49 -1.92 12.89
C PRO A 372 20.45 -2.55 11.89
N ARG A 373 21.25 -1.72 11.23
CA ARG A 373 22.23 -2.18 10.24
C ARG A 373 22.98 -3.33 10.88
N PRO A 374 23.12 -4.49 10.21
CA PRO A 374 23.96 -5.55 10.73
C PRO A 374 25.33 -4.92 10.98
N ILE A 375 25.86 -5.09 12.18
CA ILE A 375 27.18 -4.62 12.56
C ILE A 375 28.12 -5.20 11.50
N ARG A 376 28.57 -4.36 10.57
CA ARG A 376 29.65 -4.74 9.66
C ARG A 376 30.83 -5.06 10.56
N CYS A 377 31.18 -6.33 10.67
CA CYS A 377 32.51 -6.70 11.10
C CYS A 377 33.45 -6.05 10.08
N VAL A 378 34.13 -4.99 10.51
CA VAL A 378 35.24 -4.40 9.76
C VAL A 378 36.29 -5.49 9.66
N PRO A 379 36.72 -5.94 8.48
CA PRO A 379 37.85 -6.80 8.39
C PRO A 379 39.08 -5.99 8.84
N THR A 380 39.60 -6.31 10.00
CA THR A 380 40.89 -5.81 10.41
C THR A 380 41.90 -6.28 9.35
N SER A 381 42.50 -5.33 8.67
CA SER A 381 43.52 -5.55 7.65
C SER A 381 44.67 -6.39 8.24
N CYS A 382 44.70 -7.68 7.93
CA CYS A 382 45.93 -8.44 8.00
C CYS A 382 46.77 -8.08 6.78
N ALA A 383 47.80 -7.29 7.02
CA ALA A 383 48.88 -7.07 6.08
C ALA A 383 49.62 -8.39 5.83
N CYS A 384 49.29 -9.08 4.75
CA CYS A 384 50.15 -10.12 4.19
C CYS A 384 50.75 -9.59 2.89
N GLY A 385 52.07 -9.45 2.91
CA GLY A 385 52.88 -8.93 1.82
C GLY A 385 52.68 -9.70 0.52
N SER A 386 52.58 -8.99 -0.56
CA SER A 386 52.59 -9.51 -1.92
C SER A 386 53.97 -10.02 -2.31
N PRO A 387 54.12 -11.23 -2.86
CA PRO A 387 55.32 -11.58 -3.62
C PRO A 387 55.20 -10.99 -5.02
N ARG A 388 56.15 -10.15 -5.40
CA ARG A 388 56.38 -9.70 -6.77
C ARG A 388 56.82 -10.88 -7.63
N TRP A 389 56.18 -11.09 -8.76
CA TRP A 389 56.70 -11.92 -9.83
C TRP A 389 57.47 -11.04 -10.81
N PRO A 390 58.65 -11.49 -11.31
CA PRO A 390 59.38 -10.76 -12.33
C PRO A 390 58.80 -11.04 -13.72
N MET A 391 58.69 -9.98 -14.50
CA MET A 391 58.45 -10.10 -15.95
C MET A 391 59.76 -10.54 -16.64
N SER A 392 59.66 -11.50 -17.46
CA SER A 392 60.50 -11.72 -18.62
C SER A 392 59.66 -12.18 -19.80
#